data_18564de5203f3ca1631a294f34f5b290
#
_entry.id   18564de5203f3ca1631a294f34f5b290
#
_cell.length_a   1.000
_cell.length_b   1.000
_cell.length_c   1.000
_cell.angle_alpha   90.00
_cell.angle_beta   90.00
_cell.angle_gamma   90.00
#
_symmetry.space_group_name_H-M   'P 1'
#
loop_
_entity.id
_entity.type
_entity.pdbx_description
1 polymer ?
#
loop_
_entity_poly.entity_id
_entity_poly.type
_entity_poly.pdbx_seq_one_letter_code
_entity_poly.pdbx_strand_id
1 'polypeptide(L)'
;MQPKMIADYACHTGENPLWHPDENCIYWVDIPPGRLFRYEPDTGDHEMCFEAGEAIGGFTLQEDGALLLFMARGAIKRWKDGSFTTVIDEIPDERETRFNDVIADPTGRVFCGTMSTPDRPGRLYRLDTDRKLTVVVDEVGTSNGIGFTLDRKQMYYTDTRSYGITLFDYDQATGAITNRRPFVSNPKEEGGPDGMTVDAEGFVWSARWNGSRLVRYSPDGKLVQTIDFPVKKVSSLTFGGPDREDMYVTTAGGHIKETDGAEAGALYRLRIPGVKGVPEFRSKIA
;
A
#
# COMPACT_ATOMS: atom_id res chain seq x y z
N MET A 1 11.46 -14.70 -15.52
CA MET A 1 10.17 -14.30 -14.95
C MET A 1 9.86 -12.93 -15.49
N GLN A 2 8.76 -12.78 -16.19
CA GLN A 2 8.35 -11.46 -16.70
C GLN A 2 7.00 -11.10 -16.08
N PRO A 3 6.83 -9.86 -15.60
CA PRO A 3 5.54 -9.35 -15.19
C PRO A 3 4.55 -9.43 -16.36
N LYS A 4 3.33 -9.93 -16.09
CA LYS A 4 2.26 -10.01 -17.08
C LYS A 4 1.19 -9.00 -16.71
N MET A 5 0.85 -8.08 -17.60
CA MET A 5 -0.30 -7.21 -17.47
C MET A 5 -1.58 -8.05 -17.47
N ILE A 6 -2.48 -7.80 -16.52
CA ILE A 6 -3.73 -8.54 -16.33
C ILE A 6 -4.98 -7.66 -16.39
N ALA A 7 -4.85 -6.35 -16.08
CA ALA A 7 -5.90 -5.36 -16.26
C ALA A 7 -5.30 -3.99 -16.56
N ASP A 8 -5.89 -3.24 -17.50
CA ASP A 8 -5.43 -1.88 -17.85
C ASP A 8 -6.61 -0.90 -17.79
N TYR A 9 -6.66 -0.14 -16.72
CA TYR A 9 -7.60 0.97 -16.53
C TYR A 9 -6.94 2.34 -16.68
N ALA A 10 -5.71 2.37 -17.15
CA ALA A 10 -4.90 3.58 -17.28
C ALA A 10 -4.92 4.43 -15.99
N CYS A 11 -4.70 3.78 -14.85
CA CYS A 11 -4.74 4.46 -13.56
C CYS A 11 -3.74 5.62 -13.51
N HIS A 12 -4.19 6.77 -13.03
CA HIS A 12 -3.29 7.89 -12.74
C HIS A 12 -2.27 7.48 -11.70
N THR A 13 -2.76 6.87 -10.62
CA THR A 13 -1.95 6.35 -9.52
C THR A 13 -2.63 5.08 -9.03
N GLY A 14 -2.40 3.96 -9.72
CA GLY A 14 -2.83 2.65 -9.27
C GLY A 14 -2.09 2.29 -8.00
N GLU A 15 -2.78 1.88 -6.92
CA GLU A 15 -2.20 1.70 -5.60
C GLU A 15 -2.91 0.67 -4.75
N ASN A 16 -2.26 0.33 -3.61
CA ASN A 16 -2.81 -0.49 -2.53
C ASN A 16 -3.45 -1.78 -3.05
N PRO A 17 -2.75 -2.61 -3.86
CA PRO A 17 -3.28 -3.92 -4.19
C PRO A 17 -3.42 -4.73 -2.91
N LEU A 18 -4.58 -5.39 -2.71
CA LEU A 18 -4.85 -6.19 -1.53
C LEU A 18 -5.63 -7.44 -1.89
N TRP A 19 -5.16 -8.60 -1.42
CA TRP A 19 -5.82 -9.87 -1.59
C TRP A 19 -6.99 -10.03 -0.60
N HIS A 20 -8.19 -10.29 -1.11
CA HIS A 20 -9.37 -10.59 -0.32
C HIS A 20 -9.58 -12.12 -0.27
N PRO A 21 -9.17 -12.80 0.80
CA PRO A 21 -9.17 -14.27 0.84
C PRO A 21 -10.56 -14.89 0.89
N ASP A 22 -11.57 -14.15 1.40
CA ASP A 22 -12.94 -14.66 1.48
C ASP A 22 -13.65 -14.62 0.12
N GLU A 23 -13.22 -13.69 -0.75
CA GLU A 23 -13.76 -13.52 -2.11
C GLU A 23 -12.85 -14.07 -3.21
N ASN A 24 -11.64 -14.53 -2.84
CA ASN A 24 -10.63 -15.04 -3.76
C ASN A 24 -10.30 -14.07 -4.90
N CYS A 25 -10.14 -12.78 -4.59
CA CYS A 25 -9.88 -11.73 -5.58
C CYS A 25 -8.86 -10.69 -5.09
N ILE A 26 -8.36 -9.86 -6.02
CA ILE A 26 -7.55 -8.68 -5.73
C ILE A 26 -8.41 -7.43 -5.85
N TYR A 27 -8.33 -6.54 -4.88
CA TYR A 27 -8.78 -5.15 -4.98
C TYR A 27 -7.59 -4.21 -5.12
N TRP A 28 -7.77 -3.11 -5.83
CA TRP A 28 -6.80 -2.00 -5.89
C TRP A 28 -7.54 -0.68 -6.19
N VAL A 29 -6.88 0.45 -5.96
CA VAL A 29 -7.45 1.78 -6.22
C VAL A 29 -6.69 2.53 -7.32
N ASP A 30 -7.37 3.48 -7.97
CA ASP A 30 -6.76 4.63 -8.61
C ASP A 30 -7.02 5.84 -7.73
N ILE A 31 -5.95 6.36 -7.11
CA ILE A 31 -6.06 7.31 -6.01
C ILE A 31 -6.83 8.57 -6.38
N PRO A 32 -6.43 9.40 -7.40
CA PRO A 32 -7.01 10.73 -7.55
C PRO A 32 -8.51 10.75 -7.79
N PRO A 33 -9.09 9.92 -8.69
CA PRO A 33 -10.53 9.89 -8.90
C PRO A 33 -11.28 9.06 -7.84
N GLY A 34 -10.56 8.29 -7.01
CA GLY A 34 -11.15 7.38 -6.03
C GLY A 34 -11.87 6.21 -6.67
N ARG A 35 -11.28 5.59 -7.68
CA ARG A 35 -11.81 4.38 -8.31
C ARG A 35 -11.32 3.16 -7.57
N LEU A 36 -12.24 2.25 -7.21
CA LEU A 36 -11.94 0.92 -6.70
C LEU A 36 -12.17 -0.11 -7.80
N PHE A 37 -11.22 -1.01 -7.95
CA PHE A 37 -11.26 -2.10 -8.92
C PHE A 37 -11.14 -3.45 -8.23
N ARG A 38 -11.61 -4.50 -8.94
CA ARG A 38 -11.55 -5.90 -8.54
C ARG A 38 -11.06 -6.76 -9.69
N TYR A 39 -10.27 -7.79 -9.40
CA TYR A 39 -9.83 -8.80 -10.37
C TYR A 39 -9.97 -10.20 -9.77
N GLU A 40 -10.56 -11.13 -10.52
CA GLU A 40 -10.74 -12.54 -10.16
C GLU A 40 -9.70 -13.40 -10.88
N PRO A 41 -8.73 -13.99 -10.17
CA PRO A 41 -7.66 -14.76 -10.82
C PRO A 41 -8.11 -16.03 -11.52
N ASP A 42 -9.20 -16.65 -11.06
CA ASP A 42 -9.70 -17.92 -11.59
C ASP A 42 -10.36 -17.76 -12.96
N THR A 43 -11.07 -16.65 -13.19
CA THR A 43 -11.74 -16.34 -14.45
C THR A 43 -10.96 -15.37 -15.32
N GLY A 44 -10.14 -14.51 -14.71
CA GLY A 44 -9.49 -13.38 -15.36
C GLY A 44 -10.39 -12.16 -15.52
N ASP A 45 -11.61 -12.20 -14.96
CA ASP A 45 -12.53 -11.08 -15.01
C ASP A 45 -12.07 -9.94 -14.11
N HIS A 46 -12.32 -8.71 -14.53
CA HIS A 46 -12.02 -7.52 -13.75
C HIS A 46 -13.03 -6.41 -14.03
N GLU A 47 -13.29 -5.62 -13.01
CA GLU A 47 -14.28 -4.54 -13.08
C GLU A 47 -13.91 -3.34 -12.21
N MET A 48 -14.51 -2.21 -12.49
CA MET A 48 -14.55 -1.07 -11.59
C MET A 48 -15.77 -1.20 -10.68
N CYS A 49 -15.54 -1.38 -9.38
CA CYS A 49 -16.60 -1.52 -8.39
C CYS A 49 -17.37 -0.21 -8.20
N PHE A 50 -16.65 0.91 -8.11
CA PHE A 50 -17.21 2.26 -8.02
C PHE A 50 -16.15 3.34 -8.28
N GLU A 51 -16.62 4.60 -8.42
CA GLU A 51 -15.83 5.81 -8.42
C GLU A 51 -16.41 6.76 -7.37
N ALA A 52 -15.59 7.17 -6.39
CA ALA A 52 -16.02 8.02 -5.26
C ALA A 52 -16.07 9.50 -5.61
N GLY A 53 -15.37 9.94 -6.67
CA GLY A 53 -15.24 11.34 -7.06
C GLY A 53 -14.32 12.16 -6.15
N GLU A 54 -13.67 11.52 -5.17
CA GLU A 54 -12.63 12.09 -4.30
C GLU A 54 -11.55 11.04 -4.02
N ALA A 55 -10.32 11.46 -3.73
CA ALA A 55 -9.20 10.55 -3.62
C ALA A 55 -9.40 9.50 -2.52
N ILE A 56 -9.07 8.24 -2.86
CA ILE A 56 -8.90 7.13 -1.93
C ILE A 56 -7.41 6.80 -1.91
N GLY A 57 -6.72 7.11 -0.80
CA GLY A 57 -5.28 6.88 -0.67
C GLY A 57 -4.94 5.39 -0.56
N GLY A 58 -5.74 4.66 0.19
CA GLY A 58 -5.60 3.23 0.38
C GLY A 58 -6.77 2.65 1.18
N PHE A 59 -6.72 1.35 1.44
CA PHE A 59 -7.75 0.67 2.22
C PHE A 59 -7.19 -0.56 2.93
N THR A 60 -7.89 -1.01 3.96
CA THR A 60 -7.61 -2.27 4.66
C THR A 60 -8.82 -3.20 4.59
N LEU A 61 -8.58 -4.50 4.67
CA LEU A 61 -9.63 -5.50 4.82
C LEU A 61 -10.05 -5.55 6.30
N GLN A 62 -11.33 -5.34 6.58
CA GLN A 62 -11.91 -5.50 7.91
C GLN A 62 -12.14 -6.99 8.24
N GLU A 63 -12.25 -7.30 9.53
CA GLU A 63 -12.48 -8.67 10.02
C GLU A 63 -13.76 -9.29 9.46
N ASP A 64 -14.79 -8.48 9.19
CA ASP A 64 -16.07 -8.89 8.63
C ASP A 64 -16.13 -8.90 7.09
N GLY A 65 -14.99 -8.74 6.42
CA GLY A 65 -14.86 -8.72 4.97
C GLY A 65 -15.20 -7.38 4.30
N ALA A 66 -15.47 -6.32 5.04
CA ALA A 66 -15.62 -4.98 4.47
C ALA A 66 -14.26 -4.37 4.11
N LEU A 67 -14.25 -3.38 3.22
CA LEU A 67 -13.08 -2.54 2.98
C LEU A 67 -13.21 -1.25 3.81
N LEU A 68 -12.17 -0.91 4.55
CA LEU A 68 -12.06 0.37 5.25
C LEU A 68 -11.20 1.31 4.42
N LEU A 69 -11.82 2.32 3.83
CA LEU A 69 -11.24 3.25 2.85
C LEU A 69 -10.70 4.50 3.54
N PHE A 70 -9.47 4.88 3.24
CA PHE A 70 -8.79 6.05 3.76
C PHE A 70 -8.69 7.10 2.64
N MET A 71 -9.37 8.23 2.80
CA MET A 71 -9.73 9.13 1.71
C MET A 71 -9.10 10.52 1.85
N ALA A 72 -9.52 11.43 0.97
CA ALA A 72 -9.20 12.85 1.07
C ALA A 72 -9.72 13.47 2.37
N ARG A 73 -9.11 14.57 2.82
CA ARG A 73 -9.48 15.34 4.01
C ARG A 73 -9.41 14.54 5.32
N GLY A 74 -8.69 13.41 5.32
CA GLY A 74 -8.65 12.52 6.48
C GLY A 74 -9.94 11.74 6.71
N ALA A 75 -10.85 11.68 5.73
CA ALA A 75 -12.09 10.91 5.85
C ALA A 75 -11.79 9.41 5.83
N ILE A 76 -12.54 8.65 6.64
CA ILE A 76 -12.47 7.19 6.68
C ILE A 76 -13.88 6.64 6.53
N LYS A 77 -14.10 5.81 5.51
CA LYS A 77 -15.39 5.20 5.21
C LYS A 77 -15.26 3.68 5.13
N ARG A 78 -16.26 2.99 5.59
CA ARG A 78 -16.39 1.54 5.40
C ARG A 78 -17.26 1.28 4.19
N TRP A 79 -16.79 0.42 3.28
CA TRP A 79 -17.55 -0.05 2.11
C TRP A 79 -17.79 -1.55 2.20
N LYS A 80 -19.03 -1.96 2.02
CA LYS A 80 -19.44 -3.36 1.92
C LYS A 80 -20.69 -3.47 1.08
N ASP A 81 -20.75 -4.44 0.17
CA ASP A 81 -21.92 -4.76 -0.66
C ASP A 81 -22.53 -3.50 -1.36
N GLY A 82 -21.68 -2.64 -1.91
CA GLY A 82 -22.06 -1.41 -2.59
C GLY A 82 -22.51 -0.26 -1.67
N SER A 83 -22.44 -0.43 -0.35
CA SER A 83 -22.89 0.57 0.63
C SER A 83 -21.73 1.19 1.39
N PHE A 84 -21.81 2.51 1.62
CA PHE A 84 -20.83 3.26 2.41
C PHE A 84 -21.37 3.61 3.80
N THR A 85 -20.51 3.48 4.81
CA THR A 85 -20.75 3.98 6.17
C THR A 85 -19.58 4.85 6.59
N THR A 86 -19.84 6.06 7.08
CA THR A 86 -18.80 6.96 7.57
C THR A 86 -18.30 6.52 8.94
N VAL A 87 -16.99 6.35 9.07
CA VAL A 87 -16.30 6.06 10.35
C VAL A 87 -15.71 7.33 10.95
N ILE A 88 -15.01 8.12 10.13
CA ILE A 88 -14.51 9.47 10.43
C ILE A 88 -14.85 10.35 9.22
N ASP A 89 -15.52 11.48 9.47
CA ASP A 89 -15.95 12.37 8.39
C ASP A 89 -14.79 13.19 7.83
N GLU A 90 -13.98 13.78 8.72
CA GLU A 90 -12.73 14.46 8.36
C GLU A 90 -11.79 14.53 9.58
N ILE A 91 -10.50 14.76 9.28
CA ILE A 91 -9.53 15.20 10.28
C ILE A 91 -9.22 16.66 9.97
N PRO A 92 -9.54 17.62 10.85
CA PRO A 92 -9.40 19.05 10.55
C PRO A 92 -8.02 19.46 10.06
N ASP A 93 -6.97 18.88 10.62
CA ASP A 93 -5.58 19.12 10.20
C ASP A 93 -5.25 18.55 8.82
N GLU A 94 -6.04 17.60 8.30
CA GLU A 94 -5.80 16.93 7.01
C GLU A 94 -6.75 17.42 5.91
N ARG A 95 -7.48 18.51 6.14
CA ARG A 95 -8.50 19.04 5.20
C ARG A 95 -7.96 19.34 3.81
N GLU A 96 -6.70 19.77 3.71
CA GLU A 96 -6.04 20.15 2.45
C GLU A 96 -5.20 19.03 1.83
N THR A 97 -5.30 17.81 2.37
CA THR A 97 -4.52 16.68 1.91
C THR A 97 -5.36 15.40 1.88
N ARG A 98 -4.72 14.26 1.77
CA ARG A 98 -5.32 12.93 1.72
C ARG A 98 -4.47 11.91 2.44
N PHE A 99 -5.07 10.79 2.80
CA PHE A 99 -4.30 9.60 3.11
C PHE A 99 -3.53 9.09 1.88
N ASN A 100 -2.50 8.31 2.15
CA ASN A 100 -1.72 7.54 1.19
C ASN A 100 -1.68 6.08 1.65
N ASP A 101 -0.52 5.45 1.83
CA ASP A 101 -0.45 4.06 2.27
C ASP A 101 -1.00 3.83 3.67
N VAL A 102 -1.64 2.68 3.82
CA VAL A 102 -2.25 2.21 5.05
C VAL A 102 -2.03 0.71 5.23
N ILE A 103 -1.93 0.25 6.47
CA ILE A 103 -1.84 -1.17 6.80
C ILE A 103 -2.54 -1.47 8.12
N ALA A 104 -3.25 -2.59 8.20
CA ALA A 104 -3.72 -3.11 9.47
C ALA A 104 -2.55 -3.73 10.26
N ASP A 105 -2.54 -3.57 11.57
CA ASP A 105 -1.58 -4.23 12.46
C ASP A 105 -2.09 -5.61 12.93
N PRO A 106 -1.22 -6.44 13.55
CA PRO A 106 -1.62 -7.78 14.04
C PRO A 106 -2.77 -7.81 15.03
N THR A 107 -3.20 -6.67 15.58
CA THR A 107 -4.29 -6.56 16.57
C THR A 107 -5.54 -5.88 16.02
N GLY A 108 -5.48 -5.41 14.77
CA GLY A 108 -6.61 -4.82 14.05
C GLY A 108 -6.66 -3.28 14.10
N ARG A 109 -5.64 -2.61 14.66
CA ARG A 109 -5.44 -1.16 14.47
C ARG A 109 -4.98 -0.90 13.03
N VAL A 110 -5.01 0.35 12.59
CA VAL A 110 -4.50 0.73 11.28
C VAL A 110 -3.44 1.82 11.43
N PHE A 111 -2.27 1.60 10.85
CA PHE A 111 -1.31 2.66 10.57
C PHE A 111 -1.68 3.29 9.23
N CYS A 112 -1.89 4.60 9.22
CA CYS A 112 -2.37 5.32 8.05
C CYS A 112 -1.65 6.65 7.91
N GLY A 113 -0.97 6.81 6.78
CA GLY A 113 -0.15 7.98 6.53
C GLY A 113 -0.81 9.00 5.62
N THR A 114 -0.50 10.28 5.80
CA THR A 114 -0.97 11.37 4.97
C THR A 114 0.13 11.97 4.11
N MET A 115 -0.27 12.63 3.03
CA MET A 115 0.63 13.39 2.16
C MET A 115 1.00 14.73 2.80
N SER A 116 2.21 15.22 2.51
CA SER A 116 2.54 16.61 2.80
C SER A 116 1.80 17.57 1.87
N THR A 117 1.55 18.77 2.36
CA THR A 117 1.13 19.93 1.57
C THR A 117 2.32 20.89 1.39
N PRO A 118 2.22 21.96 0.57
CA PRO A 118 3.25 23.00 0.51
C PRO A 118 3.55 23.64 1.88
N ASP A 119 2.54 23.74 2.74
CA ASP A 119 2.58 24.50 3.99
C ASP A 119 2.82 23.60 5.22
N ARG A 120 2.68 22.28 5.06
CA ARG A 120 2.76 21.34 6.19
C ARG A 120 3.27 19.97 5.74
N PRO A 121 4.18 19.32 6.50
CA PRO A 121 4.53 17.92 6.30
C PRO A 121 3.31 17.01 6.55
N GLY A 122 3.37 15.81 5.97
CA GLY A 122 2.43 14.73 6.26
C GLY A 122 2.70 14.11 7.62
N ARG A 123 1.87 13.14 8.00
CA ARG A 123 1.94 12.41 9.27
C ARG A 123 1.68 10.93 9.08
N LEU A 124 2.19 10.12 9.98
CA LEU A 124 1.73 8.76 10.17
C LEU A 124 0.85 8.74 11.42
N TYR A 125 -0.39 8.33 11.23
CA TYR A 125 -1.36 8.11 12.31
C TYR A 125 -1.45 6.62 12.65
N ARG A 126 -1.84 6.34 13.88
CA ARG A 126 -2.40 5.06 14.29
C ARG A 126 -3.86 5.25 14.65
N LEU A 127 -4.74 4.53 13.97
CA LEU A 127 -6.15 4.43 14.26
C LEU A 127 -6.39 3.19 15.12
N ASP A 128 -6.77 3.38 16.36
CA ASP A 128 -7.09 2.31 17.30
C ASP A 128 -8.49 1.73 17.03
N THR A 129 -8.76 0.53 17.53
CA THR A 129 -10.02 -0.20 17.27
C THR A 129 -11.27 0.52 17.80
N ASP A 130 -11.11 1.42 18.77
CA ASP A 130 -12.14 2.31 19.32
C ASP A 130 -12.28 3.65 18.56
N ARG A 131 -11.66 3.76 17.37
CA ARG A 131 -11.58 4.95 16.51
C ARG A 131 -10.72 6.09 17.04
N LYS A 132 -9.95 5.88 18.11
CA LYS A 132 -8.99 6.89 18.55
C LYS A 132 -7.88 7.02 17.56
N LEU A 133 -7.61 8.25 17.12
CA LEU A 133 -6.53 8.58 16.19
C LEU A 133 -5.36 9.22 16.96
N THR A 134 -4.16 8.73 16.73
CA THR A 134 -2.93 9.22 17.39
C THR A 134 -1.85 9.46 16.33
N VAL A 135 -1.22 10.63 16.31
CA VAL A 135 -0.02 10.87 15.51
C VAL A 135 1.13 10.09 16.11
N VAL A 136 1.78 9.22 15.33
CA VAL A 136 2.91 8.39 15.78
C VAL A 136 4.23 8.76 15.10
N VAL A 137 4.17 9.38 13.92
CA VAL A 137 5.31 10.04 13.26
C VAL A 137 4.83 11.36 12.68
N ASP A 138 5.53 12.43 13.00
CA ASP A 138 5.33 13.76 12.41
C ASP A 138 6.43 14.05 11.37
N GLU A 139 6.30 15.14 10.62
CA GLU A 139 7.29 15.60 9.62
C GLU A 139 7.57 14.58 8.50
N VAL A 140 6.52 13.93 7.99
CA VAL A 140 6.59 12.97 6.89
C VAL A 140 6.54 13.70 5.54
N GLY A 141 7.44 13.36 4.63
CA GLY A 141 7.44 13.91 3.27
C GLY A 141 6.34 13.31 2.40
N THR A 142 6.36 12.00 2.20
CA THR A 142 5.36 11.22 1.49
C THR A 142 5.27 9.86 2.16
N SER A 143 4.23 9.67 2.97
CA SER A 143 3.98 8.39 3.64
C SER A 143 3.68 7.32 2.61
N ASN A 144 4.42 6.23 2.67
CA ASN A 144 4.30 5.11 1.77
C ASN A 144 4.52 3.78 2.51
N GLY A 145 4.85 2.73 1.80
CA GLY A 145 4.92 1.34 2.21
C GLY A 145 5.19 1.09 3.68
N ILE A 146 4.35 0.29 4.31
CA ILE A 146 4.43 -0.11 5.71
C ILE A 146 4.42 -1.64 5.77
N GLY A 147 5.21 -2.22 6.65
CA GLY A 147 5.25 -3.68 6.82
C GLY A 147 5.71 -4.07 8.21
N PHE A 148 5.42 -5.29 8.62
CA PHE A 148 5.86 -5.82 9.91
C PHE A 148 6.80 -7.02 9.71
N THR A 149 7.80 -7.15 10.61
CA THR A 149 8.62 -8.37 10.66
C THR A 149 7.77 -9.59 11.03
N LEU A 150 8.21 -10.79 10.62
CA LEU A 150 7.47 -12.04 10.88
C LEU A 150 7.23 -12.31 12.37
N ASP A 151 8.17 -11.90 13.23
CA ASP A 151 8.05 -11.98 14.69
C ASP A 151 7.18 -10.89 15.30
N ARG A 152 6.72 -9.92 14.47
CA ARG A 152 5.85 -8.80 14.85
C ARG A 152 6.45 -7.90 15.93
N LYS A 153 7.76 -7.78 15.98
CA LYS A 153 8.48 -6.92 16.93
C LYS A 153 9.00 -5.65 16.31
N GLN A 154 8.95 -5.54 14.99
CA GLN A 154 9.45 -4.37 14.27
C GLN A 154 8.50 -4.00 13.14
N MET A 155 8.51 -2.72 12.77
CA MET A 155 7.73 -2.15 11.67
C MET A 155 8.66 -1.43 10.71
N TYR A 156 8.58 -1.79 9.43
CA TYR A 156 9.17 -1.05 8.32
C TYR A 156 8.26 0.11 7.93
N TYR A 157 8.85 1.24 7.59
CA TYR A 157 8.13 2.42 7.16
C TYR A 157 8.88 3.18 6.07
N THR A 158 8.21 3.49 4.98
CA THR A 158 8.73 4.25 3.86
C THR A 158 8.30 5.71 3.94
N ASP A 159 9.25 6.63 3.84
CA ASP A 159 9.01 8.01 3.41
C ASP A 159 9.72 8.20 2.08
N THR A 160 8.96 8.26 0.99
CA THR A 160 9.51 8.35 -0.37
C THR A 160 10.46 9.52 -0.56
N ARG A 161 10.16 10.67 0.06
CA ARG A 161 11.01 11.86 -0.05
C ARG A 161 12.36 11.72 0.63
N SER A 162 12.48 10.83 1.61
CA SER A 162 13.76 10.51 2.26
C SER A 162 14.59 9.53 1.43
N TYR A 163 14.03 8.93 0.37
CA TYR A 163 14.65 7.86 -0.42
C TYR A 163 15.10 6.66 0.42
N GLY A 164 14.42 6.40 1.52
CA GLY A 164 14.77 5.33 2.44
C GLY A 164 13.58 4.62 3.05
N ILE A 165 13.88 3.44 3.60
CA ILE A 165 12.98 2.67 4.46
C ILE A 165 13.56 2.73 5.86
N THR A 166 12.71 3.04 6.81
CA THR A 166 13.03 3.15 8.25
C THR A 166 12.52 1.91 8.97
N LEU A 167 13.21 1.50 10.02
CA LEU A 167 12.79 0.42 10.91
C LEU A 167 12.49 1.00 12.29
N PHE A 168 11.36 0.61 12.87
CA PHE A 168 10.98 0.90 14.24
C PHE A 168 10.90 -0.38 15.06
N ASP A 169 11.12 -0.31 16.35
CA ASP A 169 10.65 -1.34 17.27
C ASP A 169 9.13 -1.17 17.43
N TYR A 170 8.39 -2.26 17.40
CA TYR A 170 6.93 -2.27 17.48
C TYR A 170 6.47 -3.09 18.67
N ASP A 171 5.61 -2.50 19.50
CA ASP A 171 4.94 -3.17 20.60
C ASP A 171 3.51 -3.57 20.18
N GLN A 172 3.29 -4.86 19.96
CA GLN A 172 2.00 -5.38 19.53
C GLN A 172 0.88 -5.10 20.57
N ALA A 173 1.18 -5.07 21.88
CA ALA A 173 0.16 -4.85 22.91
C ALA A 173 -0.41 -3.42 22.85
N THR A 174 0.45 -2.43 22.65
CA THR A 174 0.08 -1.01 22.69
C THR A 174 -0.01 -0.34 21.31
N GLY A 175 0.56 -0.97 20.27
CA GLY A 175 0.74 -0.35 18.95
C GLY A 175 1.78 0.79 18.94
N ALA A 176 2.61 0.89 19.98
CA ALA A 176 3.68 1.89 20.03
C ALA A 176 4.82 1.52 19.08
N ILE A 177 5.37 2.53 18.40
CA ILE A 177 6.58 2.42 17.61
C ILE A 177 7.66 3.31 18.22
N THR A 178 8.87 2.77 18.34
CA THR A 178 10.01 3.43 19.00
C THR A 178 11.33 3.13 18.28
N ASN A 179 12.44 3.68 18.75
CA ASN A 179 13.79 3.35 18.26
C ASN A 179 13.93 3.46 16.74
N ARG A 180 13.48 4.58 16.16
CA ARG A 180 13.60 4.87 14.72
C ARG A 180 15.04 4.76 14.26
N ARG A 181 15.30 3.95 13.22
CA ARG A 181 16.62 3.78 12.62
C ARG A 181 16.52 3.48 11.13
N PRO A 182 17.53 3.82 10.31
CA PRO A 182 17.56 3.44 8.91
C PRO A 182 17.55 1.90 8.76
N PHE A 183 16.77 1.41 7.79
CA PHE A 183 16.85 0.04 7.28
C PHE A 183 17.63 0.01 5.98
N VAL A 184 17.19 0.78 4.98
CA VAL A 184 17.89 0.99 3.71
C VAL A 184 17.78 2.44 3.28
N SER A 185 18.80 2.92 2.55
CA SER A 185 18.80 4.20 1.85
C SER A 185 19.10 3.96 0.38
N ASN A 186 18.37 4.61 -0.51
CA ASN A 186 18.47 4.41 -1.95
C ASN A 186 19.04 5.63 -2.65
N PRO A 187 19.89 5.45 -3.67
CA PRO A 187 20.25 6.53 -4.59
C PRO A 187 19.00 7.08 -5.29
N LYS A 188 18.93 8.39 -5.49
CA LYS A 188 17.76 9.05 -6.11
C LYS A 188 17.50 8.57 -7.54
N GLU A 189 18.56 8.25 -8.26
CA GLU A 189 18.53 7.74 -9.65
C GLU A 189 17.88 6.35 -9.77
N GLU A 190 17.75 5.61 -8.67
CA GLU A 190 17.07 4.30 -8.63
C GLU A 190 15.55 4.42 -8.41
N GLY A 191 15.03 5.63 -8.29
CA GLY A 191 13.64 5.91 -7.98
C GLY A 191 13.34 5.91 -6.47
N GLY A 192 12.26 6.55 -6.09
CA GLY A 192 11.81 6.60 -4.70
C GLY A 192 11.20 5.26 -4.26
N PRO A 193 11.50 4.77 -3.04
CA PRO A 193 10.77 3.66 -2.48
C PRO A 193 9.29 4.05 -2.29
N ASP A 194 8.40 3.14 -2.66
CA ASP A 194 6.95 3.36 -2.67
C ASP A 194 6.25 2.28 -1.83
N GLY A 195 5.17 1.67 -2.28
CA GLY A 195 4.53 0.57 -1.58
C GLY A 195 5.46 -0.62 -1.31
N MET A 196 5.18 -1.38 -0.25
CA MET A 196 5.97 -2.55 0.15
C MET A 196 5.12 -3.70 0.66
N THR A 197 5.70 -4.88 0.68
CA THR A 197 5.20 -6.04 1.45
C THR A 197 6.36 -6.88 1.99
N VAL A 198 6.07 -7.75 2.96
CA VAL A 198 7.05 -8.68 3.54
C VAL A 198 6.68 -10.11 3.14
N ASP A 199 7.64 -10.88 2.64
CA ASP A 199 7.40 -12.26 2.25
C ASP A 199 7.56 -13.26 3.44
N ALA A 200 7.23 -14.52 3.17
CA ALA A 200 7.25 -15.59 4.18
C ALA A 200 8.67 -15.96 4.67
N GLU A 201 9.71 -15.47 4.03
CA GLU A 201 11.10 -15.59 4.50
C GLU A 201 11.55 -14.34 5.30
N GLY A 202 10.68 -13.32 5.42
CA GLY A 202 10.97 -12.05 6.11
C GLY A 202 11.70 -11.03 5.25
N PHE A 203 11.81 -11.26 3.93
CA PHE A 203 12.40 -10.28 3.02
C PHE A 203 11.41 -9.18 2.70
N VAL A 204 11.91 -7.96 2.53
CA VAL A 204 11.12 -6.78 2.19
C VAL A 204 11.12 -6.56 0.69
N TRP A 205 9.94 -6.58 0.09
CA TRP A 205 9.73 -6.18 -1.30
C TRP A 205 9.28 -4.72 -1.34
N SER A 206 9.91 -3.91 -2.17
CA SER A 206 9.60 -2.49 -2.31
C SER A 206 9.50 -2.09 -3.77
N ALA A 207 8.40 -1.42 -4.11
CA ALA A 207 8.20 -0.80 -5.42
C ALA A 207 9.04 0.47 -5.56
N ARG A 208 9.32 0.87 -6.82
CA ARG A 208 10.13 2.04 -7.14
C ARG A 208 9.36 3.03 -8.01
N TRP A 209 8.94 4.12 -7.40
CA TRP A 209 8.40 5.27 -8.12
C TRP A 209 9.50 5.92 -8.98
N ASN A 210 9.28 6.02 -10.27
CA ASN A 210 10.28 6.43 -11.27
C ASN A 210 11.52 5.53 -11.39
N GLY A 211 11.47 4.30 -10.88
CA GLY A 211 12.59 3.36 -10.93
C GLY A 211 12.35 2.14 -11.82
N SER A 212 11.15 1.98 -12.39
CA SER A 212 10.78 0.89 -13.32
C SER A 212 11.02 -0.52 -12.78
N ARG A 213 10.93 -0.73 -11.46
CA ARG A 213 11.28 -2.01 -10.85
C ARG A 213 10.63 -2.27 -9.50
N LEU A 214 10.64 -3.55 -9.12
CA LEU A 214 10.58 -4.00 -7.73
C LEU A 214 11.98 -4.36 -7.25
N VAL A 215 12.25 -4.18 -5.98
CA VAL A 215 13.48 -4.65 -5.33
C VAL A 215 13.14 -5.49 -4.10
N ARG A 216 13.97 -6.51 -3.82
CA ARG A 216 13.86 -7.38 -2.64
C ARG A 216 15.07 -7.18 -1.76
N TYR A 217 14.84 -6.88 -0.49
CA TYR A 217 15.88 -6.77 0.52
C TYR A 217 15.79 -7.91 1.52
N SER A 218 16.94 -8.46 1.91
CA SER A 218 17.02 -9.38 3.03
C SER A 218 16.71 -8.66 4.37
N PRO A 219 16.39 -9.40 5.45
CA PRO A 219 16.10 -8.79 6.76
C PRO A 219 17.24 -7.91 7.33
N ASP A 220 18.46 -8.08 6.85
CA ASP A 220 19.62 -7.24 7.18
C ASP A 220 19.84 -6.06 6.21
N GLY A 221 18.88 -5.79 5.31
CA GLY A 221 18.88 -4.62 4.42
C GLY A 221 19.72 -4.77 3.14
N LYS A 222 20.22 -5.98 2.81
CA LYS A 222 20.95 -6.19 1.55
C LYS A 222 20.01 -6.38 0.37
N LEU A 223 20.27 -5.70 -0.74
CA LEU A 223 19.59 -5.93 -2.01
C LEU A 223 19.94 -7.34 -2.52
N VAL A 224 18.93 -8.20 -2.72
CA VAL A 224 19.11 -9.59 -3.16
C VAL A 224 18.48 -9.89 -4.51
N GLN A 225 17.49 -9.10 -4.92
CA GLN A 225 16.79 -9.30 -6.19
C GLN A 225 16.21 -7.99 -6.73
N THR A 226 16.16 -7.87 -8.05
CA THR A 226 15.49 -6.80 -8.78
C THR A 226 14.64 -7.41 -9.88
N ILE A 227 13.44 -6.86 -10.11
CA ILE A 227 12.54 -7.24 -11.20
C ILE A 227 12.14 -5.97 -11.94
N ASP A 228 12.53 -5.89 -13.22
CA ASP A 228 12.22 -4.73 -14.07
C ASP A 228 10.80 -4.82 -14.65
N PHE A 229 10.18 -3.66 -14.83
CA PHE A 229 8.86 -3.46 -15.41
C PHE A 229 8.94 -2.56 -16.65
N PRO A 230 8.05 -2.75 -17.64
CA PRO A 230 8.06 -1.94 -18.88
C PRO A 230 7.44 -0.54 -18.66
N VAL A 231 7.24 -0.11 -17.43
CA VAL A 231 6.62 1.15 -17.03
C VAL A 231 7.50 1.87 -16.02
N LYS A 232 7.47 3.20 -16.05
CA LYS A 232 8.34 4.03 -15.22
C LYS A 232 8.00 4.00 -13.74
N LYS A 233 6.69 3.98 -13.40
CA LYS A 233 6.20 4.09 -12.03
C LYS A 233 5.59 2.77 -11.58
N VAL A 234 6.36 1.98 -10.85
CA VAL A 234 5.88 0.83 -10.10
C VAL A 234 5.54 1.33 -8.71
N SER A 235 4.28 1.24 -8.32
CA SER A 235 3.76 1.94 -7.16
C SER A 235 3.62 1.04 -5.93
N SER A 236 2.97 -0.12 -6.04
CA SER A 236 2.76 -0.98 -4.88
C SER A 236 2.66 -2.46 -5.27
N LEU A 237 2.65 -3.34 -4.28
CA LEU A 237 2.54 -4.78 -4.51
C LEU A 237 1.94 -5.51 -3.30
N THR A 238 1.32 -6.66 -3.58
CA THR A 238 0.89 -7.61 -2.57
C THR A 238 1.04 -9.05 -3.06
N PHE A 239 1.04 -10.00 -2.14
CA PHE A 239 0.92 -11.42 -2.47
C PHE A 239 -0.55 -11.86 -2.36
N GLY A 240 -0.99 -12.69 -3.29
CA GLY A 240 -2.35 -13.21 -3.33
C GLY A 240 -2.42 -14.63 -3.87
N GLY A 241 -3.65 -15.10 -4.05
CA GLY A 241 -3.95 -16.49 -4.35
C GLY A 241 -4.05 -17.36 -3.09
N PRO A 242 -4.63 -18.56 -3.19
CA PRO A 242 -4.81 -19.44 -2.04
C PRO A 242 -3.50 -19.84 -1.36
N ASP A 243 -2.43 -19.96 -2.14
CA ASP A 243 -1.07 -20.32 -1.70
C ASP A 243 -0.16 -19.09 -1.47
N ARG A 244 -0.61 -17.86 -1.80
CA ARG A 244 0.14 -16.60 -1.74
C ARG A 244 1.44 -16.60 -2.54
N GLU A 245 1.47 -17.33 -3.64
CA GLU A 245 2.60 -17.38 -4.55
C GLU A 245 2.48 -16.39 -5.71
N ASP A 246 1.30 -15.84 -5.96
CA ASP A 246 1.07 -14.79 -6.95
C ASP A 246 1.36 -13.42 -6.35
N MET A 247 2.17 -12.64 -7.05
CA MET A 247 2.42 -11.25 -6.72
C MET A 247 1.63 -10.36 -7.67
N TYR A 248 0.85 -9.45 -7.12
CA TYR A 248 0.08 -8.44 -7.86
C TYR A 248 0.72 -7.09 -7.65
N VAL A 249 0.95 -6.36 -8.74
CA VAL A 249 1.73 -5.12 -8.75
C VAL A 249 0.95 -4.04 -9.46
N THR A 250 0.72 -2.94 -8.78
CA THR A 250 0.10 -1.73 -9.34
C THR A 250 1.14 -0.81 -9.93
N THR A 251 0.71 0.00 -10.89
CA THR A 251 1.53 0.99 -11.56
C THR A 251 0.76 2.29 -11.76
N ALA A 252 1.50 3.37 -12.02
CA ALA A 252 0.94 4.71 -12.22
C ALA A 252 1.36 5.31 -13.55
N GLY A 253 0.78 6.46 -13.91
CA GLY A 253 1.13 7.20 -15.12
C GLY A 253 0.25 6.89 -16.33
N GLY A 254 -0.91 6.25 -16.15
CA GLY A 254 -1.82 5.91 -17.23
C GLY A 254 -2.29 7.11 -18.07
N HIS A 255 -2.30 8.30 -17.50
CA HIS A 255 -2.63 9.57 -18.16
C HIS A 255 -1.45 10.19 -18.96
N ILE A 256 -0.25 9.61 -18.85
CA ILE A 256 0.98 10.07 -19.53
C ILE A 256 1.78 8.89 -20.08
N LYS A 257 1.11 7.93 -20.71
CA LYS A 257 1.71 6.68 -21.24
C LYS A 257 2.86 6.94 -22.23
N GLU A 258 2.87 8.07 -22.91
CA GLU A 258 3.94 8.45 -23.85
C GLU A 258 5.31 8.57 -23.16
N THR A 259 5.34 8.95 -21.89
CA THR A 259 6.57 9.12 -21.11
C THR A 259 6.80 8.02 -20.08
N ASP A 260 5.74 7.42 -19.58
CA ASP A 260 5.80 6.46 -18.47
C ASP A 260 5.70 5.00 -18.92
N GLY A 261 5.42 4.76 -20.22
CA GLY A 261 5.33 3.44 -20.83
C GLY A 261 3.91 3.09 -21.29
N ALA A 262 3.80 2.33 -22.37
CA ALA A 262 2.52 2.00 -23.00
C ALA A 262 1.52 1.30 -22.06
N GLU A 263 2.01 0.57 -21.08
CA GLU A 263 1.23 -0.17 -20.10
C GLU A 263 1.17 0.55 -18.72
N ALA A 264 1.58 1.83 -18.64
CA ALA A 264 1.53 2.59 -17.40
C ALA A 264 0.09 2.71 -16.88
N GLY A 265 -0.09 2.56 -15.56
CA GLY A 265 -1.40 2.55 -14.90
C GLY A 265 -2.12 1.20 -14.94
N ALA A 266 -1.47 0.13 -15.40
CA ALA A 266 -2.01 -1.22 -15.40
C ALA A 266 -1.71 -1.98 -14.08
N LEU A 267 -2.47 -3.07 -13.87
CA LEU A 267 -2.20 -4.09 -12.85
C LEU A 267 -1.43 -5.25 -13.50
N TYR A 268 -0.38 -5.67 -12.84
CA TYR A 268 0.44 -6.82 -13.26
C TYR A 268 0.33 -7.98 -12.27
N ARG A 269 0.57 -9.19 -12.80
CA ARG A 269 0.75 -10.42 -12.02
C ARG A 269 2.06 -11.08 -12.42
N LEU A 270 2.78 -11.61 -11.43
CA LEU A 270 3.93 -12.47 -11.63
C LEU A 270 4.02 -13.51 -10.53
N ARG A 271 4.75 -14.60 -10.78
CA ARG A 271 5.05 -15.63 -9.79
C ARG A 271 6.55 -15.87 -9.78
N ILE A 272 7.13 -15.92 -8.59
CA ILE A 272 8.57 -16.15 -8.40
C ILE A 272 8.72 -17.50 -7.71
N PRO A 273 9.38 -18.50 -8.35
CA PRO A 273 9.56 -19.81 -7.75
C PRO A 273 10.17 -19.76 -6.35
N GLY A 274 9.50 -20.40 -5.38
CA GLY A 274 9.95 -20.48 -4.01
C GLY A 274 9.67 -19.24 -3.15
N VAL A 275 9.07 -18.17 -3.71
CA VAL A 275 8.70 -16.98 -2.95
C VAL A 275 7.20 -17.02 -2.66
N LYS A 276 6.83 -16.77 -1.40
CA LYS A 276 5.44 -16.70 -0.92
C LYS A 276 5.25 -15.48 -0.03
N GLY A 277 4.04 -14.92 -0.04
CA GLY A 277 3.63 -13.92 0.92
C GLY A 277 3.15 -14.49 2.24
N VAL A 278 2.84 -13.59 3.16
CA VAL A 278 2.13 -13.88 4.42
C VAL A 278 0.70 -13.33 4.34
N PRO A 279 -0.25 -13.84 5.15
CA PRO A 279 -1.58 -13.23 5.25
C PRO A 279 -1.49 -11.77 5.69
N GLU A 280 -2.23 -10.91 4.99
CA GLU A 280 -2.46 -9.54 5.46
C GLU A 280 -3.27 -9.54 6.76
N PHE A 281 -2.97 -8.61 7.65
CA PHE A 281 -3.77 -8.42 8.87
C PHE A 281 -5.09 -7.74 8.51
N ARG A 282 -6.14 -8.09 9.28
CA ARG A 282 -7.45 -7.46 9.12
C ARG A 282 -7.63 -6.36 10.16
N SER A 283 -8.14 -5.23 9.71
CA SER A 283 -8.54 -4.16 10.63
C SER A 283 -9.81 -4.54 11.40
N LYS A 284 -9.94 -3.98 12.62
CA LYS A 284 -11.06 -4.23 13.55
C LYS A 284 -11.60 -2.90 14.06
N ILE A 285 -11.84 -1.98 13.15
CA ILE A 285 -12.34 -0.65 13.50
C ILE A 285 -13.85 -0.71 13.68
N ALA A 286 -14.31 -0.30 14.87
CA ALA A 286 -15.72 -0.39 15.29
C ALA A 286 -16.66 0.48 14.44
#